data_c387f250d734a9909f0516c15db28200
#
_entry.id   c387f250d734a9909f0516c15db28200
#
_cell.length_a   1.000
_cell.length_b   1.000
_cell.length_c   1.000
_cell.angle_alpha   90.00
_cell.angle_beta   90.00
_cell.angle_gamma   90.00
#
_symmetry.space_group_name_H-M   'P 1'
#
loop_
_entity.id
_entity.type
_entity.pdbx_description
1 polymer ?
#
loop_
_entity_poly.entity_id
_entity_poly.type
_entity_poly.pdbx_seq_one_letter_code
_entity_poly.pdbx_strand_id
1 'polypeptide(L)' 'MNEFADLSGDHFYPHTDDEAAAATPFFDGRVAHGYFVVALAAGLFVSPDPGPVLANYGLEHLRFVTPIYPGDALRVT' A
#
# COMPACT_ATOMS: atom_id res chain seq x y z
N MET A 1 4.63 7.48 1.95
CA MET A 1 3.33 7.25 2.61
C MET A 1 2.57 8.54 2.90
N ASN A 2 3.25 9.60 3.30
CA ASN A 2 2.57 10.89 3.49
C ASN A 2 1.99 11.43 2.18
N GLU A 3 2.71 11.27 1.09
CA GLU A 3 2.22 11.68 -0.24
C GLU A 3 0.96 10.93 -0.63
N PHE A 4 0.90 9.63 -0.36
CA PHE A 4 -0.29 8.85 -0.64
C PHE A 4 -1.46 9.26 0.26
N ALA A 5 -1.20 9.57 1.54
CA ALA A 5 -2.23 10.08 2.44
C ALA A 5 -2.81 11.39 1.92
N ASP A 6 -1.96 12.30 1.44
CA ASP A 6 -2.40 13.58 0.88
C ASP A 6 -3.20 13.37 -0.41
N LEU A 7 -2.75 12.47 -1.27
CA LEU A 7 -3.42 12.19 -2.54
C LEU A 7 -4.79 11.54 -2.34
N SER A 8 -4.87 10.58 -1.43
CA SER A 8 -6.09 9.78 -1.22
C SER A 8 -7.05 10.38 -0.21
N GLY A 9 -6.56 11.25 0.65
CA GLY A 9 -7.34 11.75 1.79
C GLY A 9 -7.33 10.80 3.00
N ASP A 10 -6.63 9.68 2.91
CA ASP A 10 -6.58 8.69 4.00
C ASP A 10 -5.42 9.02 4.95
N HIS A 11 -5.73 9.81 5.96
CA HIS A 11 -4.80 10.23 7.01
C HIS A 11 -4.97 9.44 8.31
N PHE A 12 -5.53 8.25 8.24
CA PHE A 12 -5.74 7.42 9.42
C PHE A 12 -4.41 7.19 10.14
N TYR A 13 -4.43 7.23 11.47
CA TYR A 13 -3.22 7.33 12.30
C TYR A 13 -2.18 6.22 12.06
N PRO A 14 -2.53 4.94 11.77
CA PRO A 14 -1.51 3.92 11.56
C PRO A 14 -0.61 4.21 10.36
N HIS A 15 -1.03 5.10 9.47
CA HIS A 15 -0.30 5.44 8.25
C HIS A 15 0.50 6.73 8.38
N THR A 16 0.18 7.57 9.35
CA THR A 16 0.70 8.95 9.41
C THR A 16 1.41 9.30 10.71
N ASP A 17 1.24 8.54 11.78
CA ASP A 17 1.77 8.86 13.10
C ASP A 17 2.46 7.63 13.69
N ASP A 18 3.80 7.67 13.72
CA ASP A 18 4.61 6.56 14.24
C ASP A 18 4.32 6.25 15.71
N GLU A 19 4.17 7.28 16.54
CA GLU A 19 3.93 7.09 17.98
C GLU A 19 2.55 6.48 18.23
N ALA A 20 1.53 6.99 17.55
CA ALA A 20 0.18 6.48 17.69
C ALA A 20 0.07 5.04 17.18
N ALA A 21 0.72 4.74 16.05
CA ALA A 21 0.74 3.39 15.49
C ALA A 21 1.45 2.41 16.43
N ALA A 22 2.62 2.79 16.96
CA ALA A 22 3.38 1.96 17.88
C ALA A 22 2.70 1.77 19.24
N ALA A 23 1.82 2.67 19.63
CA ALA A 23 1.06 2.55 20.87
C ALA A 23 -0.01 1.46 20.81
N THR A 24 -0.34 0.95 19.63
CA THR A 24 -1.28 -0.16 19.50
C THR A 24 -0.57 -1.50 19.65
N PRO A 25 -1.27 -2.57 20.04
CA PRO A 25 -0.66 -3.90 20.10
C PRO A 25 -0.44 -4.53 18.69
N PHE A 26 -0.92 -3.87 17.63
CA PHE A 26 -0.92 -4.46 16.29
C PHE A 26 0.27 -4.06 15.44
N PHE A 27 0.90 -2.91 15.71
CA PHE A 27 1.95 -2.36 14.85
C PHE A 27 3.15 -1.90 15.67
N ASP A 28 4.33 -2.01 15.06
CA ASP A 28 5.58 -1.53 15.66
C ASP A 28 5.87 -0.07 15.31
N GLY A 29 5.08 0.52 14.42
CA GLY A 29 5.22 1.89 13.96
C GLY A 29 4.26 2.12 12.83
N ARG A 30 4.51 3.18 12.06
CA ARG A 30 3.66 3.55 10.93
C ARG A 30 3.72 2.49 9.84
N VAL A 31 2.54 2.09 9.34
CA VAL A 31 2.40 1.06 8.31
C VAL A 31 1.90 1.68 7.01
N ALA A 32 2.25 1.07 5.88
CA ALA A 32 1.78 1.50 4.58
C ALA A 32 0.28 1.25 4.44
N HIS A 33 -0.40 2.17 3.74
CA HIS A 33 -1.79 1.95 3.34
C HIS A 33 -1.86 0.69 2.49
N GLY A 34 -2.87 -0.17 2.74
CA GLY A 34 -3.06 -1.36 1.93
C GLY A 34 -3.22 -1.04 0.45
N TYR A 35 -4.03 -0.05 0.15
CA TYR A 35 -4.25 0.37 -1.25
C TYR A 35 -3.01 1.00 -1.89
N PHE A 36 -2.15 1.62 -1.12
CA PHE A 36 -0.86 2.09 -1.62
C PHE A 36 0.01 0.92 -2.08
N VAL A 37 0.04 -0.16 -1.29
CA VAL A 37 0.77 -1.38 -1.63
C VAL A 37 0.20 -2.00 -2.91
N VAL A 38 -1.13 -2.05 -3.04
CA VAL A 38 -1.79 -2.54 -4.27
C VAL A 38 -1.37 -1.71 -5.47
N ALA A 39 -1.33 -0.38 -5.34
CA ALA A 39 -0.92 0.51 -6.43
C ALA A 39 0.54 0.27 -6.81
N LEU A 40 1.44 0.11 -5.85
CA LEU A 40 2.85 -0.18 -6.12
C LEU A 40 3.01 -1.54 -6.78
N ALA A 41 2.28 -2.56 -6.32
CA ALA A 41 2.32 -3.89 -6.92
C ALA A 41 1.88 -3.85 -8.38
N ALA A 42 0.82 -3.09 -8.68
CA ALA A 42 0.37 -2.90 -10.06
C ALA A 42 1.45 -2.26 -10.92
N GLY A 43 2.14 -1.25 -10.38
CA GLY A 43 3.23 -0.59 -11.10
C GLY A 43 4.42 -1.51 -11.37
N LEU A 44 4.70 -2.45 -10.47
CA LEU A 44 5.77 -3.43 -10.67
C LEU A 44 5.40 -4.52 -11.67
N PHE A 45 4.11 -4.75 -11.86
CA PHE A 45 3.60 -5.82 -12.71
C PHE A 45 3.35 -5.35 -14.14
N VAL A 46 2.84 -4.13 -14.32
CA VAL A 46 2.40 -3.61 -15.61
C VAL A 46 3.59 -3.09 -16.41
N SER A 47 3.69 -3.53 -17.67
CA SER A 47 4.67 -3.00 -18.61
C SER A 47 4.28 -1.58 -19.04
N PRO A 48 5.26 -0.66 -19.22
CA PRO A 48 4.96 0.66 -19.78
C PRO A 48 4.56 0.63 -21.26
N ASP A 49 4.87 -0.46 -21.95
CA ASP A 49 4.53 -0.60 -23.37
C ASP A 49 3.05 -0.94 -23.56
N PRO A 50 2.43 -0.48 -24.65
CA PRO A 50 1.07 -0.90 -24.97
C PRO A 50 0.98 -2.43 -25.08
N GLY A 51 0.04 -3.02 -24.36
CA GLY A 51 -0.16 -4.45 -24.34
C GLY A 51 -1.63 -4.82 -24.41
N PRO A 52 -1.98 -6.07 -24.11
CA PRO A 52 -3.36 -6.52 -24.14
C PRO A 52 -4.23 -5.98 -23.02
N VAL A 53 -3.63 -5.33 -22.01
CA VAL A 53 -4.39 -4.78 -20.90
C VAL A 53 -5.02 -3.46 -21.32
N LEU A 54 -6.35 -3.42 -21.33
CA LEU A 54 -7.12 -2.25 -21.77
C LEU A 54 -7.60 -1.39 -20.61
N ALA A 55 -7.85 -2.01 -19.44
CA ALA A 55 -8.36 -1.30 -18.27
C ALA A 55 -8.23 -2.19 -17.03
N ASN A 56 -8.21 -1.56 -15.87
CA ASN A 56 -8.38 -2.27 -14.60
C ASN A 56 -9.86 -2.57 -14.42
N TYR A 57 -10.18 -3.82 -14.20
CA TYR A 57 -11.55 -4.29 -14.07
C TYR A 57 -11.99 -4.42 -12.62
N GLY A 58 -11.09 -4.90 -11.75
CA GLY A 58 -11.39 -5.11 -10.36
C GLY A 58 -10.52 -6.20 -9.74
N LEU A 59 -10.82 -6.52 -8.52
CA LEU A 59 -10.17 -7.59 -7.77
C LEU A 59 -11.22 -8.58 -7.30
N GLU A 60 -10.98 -9.87 -7.53
CA GLU A 60 -11.87 -10.91 -7.03
C GLU A 60 -11.60 -11.22 -5.57
N HIS A 61 -10.34 -11.11 -5.16
CA HIS A 61 -9.92 -11.42 -3.81
C HIS A 61 -8.72 -10.55 -3.41
N LEU A 62 -8.79 -9.95 -2.22
CA LEU A 62 -7.71 -9.13 -1.68
C LEU A 62 -7.63 -9.32 -0.17
N ARG A 63 -6.43 -9.63 0.33
CA ARG A 63 -6.16 -9.71 1.76
C ARG A 63 -4.82 -9.06 2.07
N PHE A 64 -4.76 -8.33 3.17
CA PHE A 64 -3.53 -7.78 3.72
C PHE A 64 -3.12 -8.65 4.91
N VAL A 65 -2.19 -9.58 4.67
CA VAL A 65 -1.85 -10.62 5.65
C VAL A 65 -0.75 -10.20 6.62
N THR A 66 0.05 -9.19 6.24
CA THR A 66 1.19 -8.73 7.03
C THR A 66 1.35 -7.23 6.85
N PRO A 67 1.57 -6.46 7.94
CA PRO A 67 1.86 -5.03 7.81
C PRO A 67 3.15 -4.79 7.03
N ILE A 68 3.19 -3.68 6.29
CA ILE A 68 4.37 -3.25 5.55
C ILE A 68 4.81 -1.92 6.12
N TYR A 69 6.10 -1.84 6.48
CA TYR A 69 6.70 -0.68 7.12
C TYR A 69 7.58 0.10 6.15
N PRO A 70 7.83 1.40 6.40
CA PRO A 70 8.80 2.16 5.61
C PRO A 70 10.14 1.45 5.58
N GLY A 71 10.73 1.33 4.39
CA GLY A 71 11.99 0.64 4.18
C GLY A 71 11.86 -0.81 3.74
N ASP A 72 10.68 -1.40 3.85
CA ASP A 72 10.44 -2.76 3.37
C ASP A 72 10.48 -2.80 1.84
N ALA A 73 10.91 -3.92 1.30
CA ALA A 73 10.96 -4.16 -0.14
C ALA A 73 9.75 -4.97 -0.58
N LEU A 74 9.26 -4.67 -1.79
CA LEU A 74 8.13 -5.38 -2.40
C LEU A 74 8.59 -6.15 -3.63
N ARG A 75 8.00 -7.32 -3.82
CA ARG A 75 8.20 -8.13 -5.02
C ARG A 75 6.88 -8.74 -5.43
N VAL A 76 6.63 -8.71 -6.74
CA VAL A 76 5.47 -9.37 -7.35
C VAL A 76 5.95 -10.65 -8.02
N THR A 77 5.30 -11.74 -7.70
CA THR A 77 5.63 -13.06 -8.28
C THR A 77 4.42 -13.64 -9.01
#